data_70b5e497f5e5d8519ff1484fd0013198
#
_entry.id   70b5e497f5e5d8519ff1484fd0013198
#
_cell.length_a   1.000
_cell.length_b   1.000
_cell.length_c   1.000
_cell.angle_alpha   90.00
_cell.angle_beta   90.00
_cell.angle_gamma   90.00
#
_symmetry.space_group_name_H-M   'P 1'
#
loop_
_entity.id
_entity.type
_entity.pdbx_description
1 polymer ?
#
loop_
_entity_poly.entity_id
_entity_poly.type
_entity_poly.pdbx_seq_one_letter_code
_entity_poly.pdbx_strand_id
1 'polypeptide(L)'
;AHNLVERSREMYSAEIYKEDFLAVKKIVKRYRPGIEQQFNHCNRILLEYKRECEKYKVYDNIGNLMFYLMKLASELDEFLQRSTEFPERKEVSEFYFGLRNFINMYERVDEHYVIYTEHMEDERFKMKLYCVDPSLNLQECIDRGNSAIFFSATFLPIQYYKNLLSTKKDNYAVYAETAFSEEQSLLLMGSDVSSRYTRRNQSEFERIAQYIQKTGLAKKGNYMVFFPSYKMMQQVYEVFQELDGGNVEAIIQEPGMNEEKREAFLAEFSAEREKTLIAFCVMGGIFGEGIDLKKEQLIGAVIVGTGLPQISNEREILMDYYEKRMGEGFDYAYRYPGMNKVLQAAGRVIRTIDDVGVIELLDERFLQSDYRNLFPKEWEKRLVCTV
;
A
#
# COMPACT_ATOMS: atom_id res chain seq x y z
N ALA A 1 5.42 -12.10 4.17
CA ALA A 1 6.66 -11.28 4.28
C ALA A 1 6.63 -10.01 3.40
N HIS A 2 5.81 -9.95 2.32
CA HIS A 2 5.75 -8.78 1.41
C HIS A 2 5.40 -7.45 2.12
N ASN A 3 4.55 -7.46 3.14
CA ASN A 3 4.23 -6.28 3.94
C ASN A 3 5.36 -5.84 4.90
N LEU A 4 6.43 -6.63 5.03
CA LEU A 4 7.52 -6.33 5.96
C LEU A 4 8.23 -5.03 5.57
N VAL A 5 8.45 -4.80 4.28
CA VAL A 5 9.13 -3.60 3.77
C VAL A 5 8.35 -2.33 4.15
N GLU A 6 7.04 -2.28 3.85
CA GLU A 6 6.22 -1.10 4.16
C GLU A 6 6.10 -0.87 5.67
N ARG A 7 5.87 -1.93 6.44
CA ARG A 7 5.85 -1.83 7.92
C ARG A 7 7.18 -1.37 8.51
N SER A 8 8.29 -1.79 7.90
CA SER A 8 9.61 -1.33 8.33
C SER A 8 9.84 0.14 7.98
N ARG A 9 9.41 0.59 6.80
CA ARG A 9 9.42 2.02 6.44
C ARG A 9 8.64 2.84 7.46
N GLU A 10 7.43 2.44 7.81
CA GLU A 10 6.60 3.10 8.82
C GLU A 10 7.26 3.10 10.20
N MET A 11 7.78 1.95 10.65
CA MET A 11 8.39 1.77 11.96
C MET A 11 9.66 2.62 12.14
N TYR A 12 10.45 2.77 11.07
CA TYR A 12 11.69 3.53 11.06
C TYR A 12 11.53 4.94 10.48
N SER A 13 10.31 5.44 10.34
CA SER A 13 10.00 6.83 10.03
C SER A 13 9.44 7.54 11.25
N ALA A 14 9.58 8.87 11.26
CA ALA A 14 8.97 9.71 12.30
C ALA A 14 8.50 11.02 11.72
N GLU A 15 7.45 11.58 12.31
CA GLU A 15 6.87 12.84 11.82
C GLU A 15 6.44 13.75 12.97
N ILE A 16 6.44 15.05 12.72
CA ILE A 16 5.92 16.09 13.60
C ILE A 16 5.01 17.02 12.81
N TYR A 17 3.98 17.52 13.49
CA TYR A 17 3.01 18.48 12.94
C TYR A 17 3.13 19.81 13.64
N LYS A 18 3.27 20.89 12.86
CA LYS A 18 3.42 22.24 13.39
C LYS A 18 2.26 22.66 14.30
N GLU A 19 1.06 22.25 13.96
CA GLU A 19 -0.18 22.60 14.68
C GLU A 19 -0.22 21.99 16.09
N ASP A 20 0.38 20.81 16.29
CA ASP A 20 0.45 20.13 17.60
C ASP A 20 1.28 20.92 18.61
N PHE A 21 2.35 21.61 18.15
CA PHE A 21 3.14 22.50 19.00
C PHE A 21 2.30 23.64 19.57
N LEU A 22 1.37 24.19 18.80
CA LEU A 22 0.49 25.26 19.25
C LEU A 22 -0.60 24.76 20.19
N ALA A 23 -1.13 23.58 19.94
CA ALA A 23 -2.14 22.95 20.80
C ALA A 23 -1.56 22.64 22.19
N VAL A 24 -0.47 21.90 22.23
CA VAL A 24 0.19 21.49 23.49
C VAL A 24 0.75 22.70 24.27
N LYS A 25 1.29 23.72 23.56
CA LYS A 25 1.71 24.98 24.20
C LYS A 25 0.58 25.63 25.00
N LYS A 26 -0.65 25.66 24.45
CA LYS A 26 -1.83 26.24 25.14
C LYS A 26 -2.17 25.49 26.42
N ILE A 27 -1.94 24.20 26.46
CA ILE A 27 -2.16 23.37 27.65
C ILE A 27 -1.08 23.63 28.69
N VAL A 28 0.18 23.39 28.33
CA VAL A 28 1.30 23.34 29.28
C VAL A 28 1.56 24.72 29.93
N LYS A 29 1.40 25.83 29.19
CA LYS A 29 1.60 27.18 29.76
C LYS A 29 0.67 27.51 30.94
N ARG A 30 -0.48 26.79 31.07
CA ARG A 30 -1.40 26.98 32.22
C ARG A 30 -0.83 26.45 33.52
N TYR A 31 0.05 25.45 33.41
CA TYR A 31 0.64 24.73 34.52
C TYR A 31 2.10 25.13 34.77
N ARG A 32 2.85 25.47 33.72
CA ARG A 32 4.26 25.89 33.80
C ARG A 32 4.50 27.13 32.93
N PRO A 33 4.36 28.33 33.46
CA PRO A 33 4.75 29.56 32.75
C PRO A 33 6.25 29.55 32.41
N GLY A 34 6.58 30.01 31.21
CA GLY A 34 7.97 30.06 30.70
C GLY A 34 8.34 29.00 29.72
N ILE A 35 7.72 27.80 29.75
CA ILE A 35 7.96 26.70 28.80
C ILE A 35 7.58 27.11 27.36
N GLU A 36 6.68 28.06 27.20
CA GLU A 36 6.24 28.56 25.91
C GLU A 36 7.35 29.13 25.04
N GLN A 37 8.50 29.51 25.61
CA GLN A 37 9.64 30.01 24.84
C GLN A 37 10.18 28.95 23.88
N GLN A 38 10.31 27.68 24.33
CA GLN A 38 10.81 26.61 23.49
C GLN A 38 9.80 26.25 22.39
N PHE A 39 8.51 26.19 22.74
CA PHE A 39 7.45 26.01 21.74
C PHE A 39 7.47 27.14 20.68
N ASN A 40 7.70 28.39 21.09
CA ASN A 40 7.77 29.51 20.16
C ASN A 40 8.98 29.42 19.23
N HIS A 41 10.15 28.97 19.71
CA HIS A 41 11.31 28.75 18.87
C HIS A 41 11.04 27.65 17.83
N CYS A 42 10.54 26.48 18.25
CA CYS A 42 10.18 25.40 17.35
C CYS A 42 9.13 25.86 16.32
N ASN A 43 8.06 26.51 16.78
CA ASN A 43 6.99 26.99 15.88
C ASN A 43 7.48 28.04 14.87
N ARG A 44 8.40 28.92 15.27
CA ARG A 44 8.97 29.92 14.35
C ARG A 44 9.73 29.24 13.22
N ILE A 45 10.61 28.28 13.55
CA ILE A 45 11.39 27.54 12.55
C ILE A 45 10.47 26.71 11.66
N LEU A 46 9.50 25.99 12.22
CA LEU A 46 8.52 25.24 11.43
C LEU A 46 7.67 26.15 10.53
N LEU A 47 7.41 27.40 10.95
CA LEU A 47 6.73 28.38 10.11
C LEU A 47 7.60 28.85 8.93
N GLU A 48 8.92 28.96 9.11
CA GLU A 48 9.85 29.25 8.03
C GLU A 48 9.84 28.13 7.00
N TYR A 49 9.94 26.86 7.43
CA TYR A 49 9.76 25.69 6.56
C TYR A 49 8.41 25.67 5.83
N LYS A 50 7.32 26.02 6.55
CA LYS A 50 5.97 26.09 5.97
C LYS A 50 5.86 27.13 4.86
N ARG A 51 6.52 28.27 5.01
CA ARG A 51 6.53 29.35 3.98
C ARG A 51 7.32 29.00 2.73
N GLU A 52 8.35 28.16 2.87
CA GLU A 52 9.20 27.71 1.76
C GLU A 52 8.62 26.51 1.01
N CYS A 53 7.61 25.86 1.57
CA CYS A 53 7.00 24.65 1.04
C CYS A 53 5.74 25.00 0.25
N GLU A 54 5.74 24.74 -1.07
CA GLU A 54 4.53 24.92 -1.88
C GLU A 54 3.59 23.72 -1.75
N LYS A 55 4.04 22.54 -2.10
CA LYS A 55 3.32 21.26 -1.99
C LYS A 55 4.05 20.32 -1.05
N TYR A 56 5.26 19.96 -1.40
CA TYR A 56 6.25 19.30 -0.54
C TYR A 56 7.65 19.81 -0.88
N LYS A 57 8.59 19.70 0.06
CA LYS A 57 9.97 20.09 -0.14
C LYS A 57 10.92 19.17 0.62
N VAL A 58 11.99 18.73 -0.06
CA VAL A 58 13.03 17.86 0.52
C VAL A 58 14.16 18.72 1.08
N TYR A 59 14.78 18.25 2.16
CA TYR A 59 15.89 18.91 2.85
C TYR A 59 17.01 17.92 3.17
N ASP A 60 18.23 18.41 3.16
CA ASP A 60 19.41 17.61 3.56
C ASP A 60 19.52 17.46 5.09
N ASN A 61 19.04 18.44 5.85
CA ASN A 61 19.03 18.45 7.30
C ASN A 61 17.97 19.42 7.82
N ILE A 62 17.68 19.37 9.13
CA ILE A 62 16.70 20.25 9.79
C ILE A 62 17.35 21.42 10.57
N GLY A 63 18.65 21.65 10.37
CA GLY A 63 19.36 22.77 10.96
C GLY A 63 19.20 22.89 12.48
N ASN A 64 18.95 24.11 12.93
CA ASN A 64 18.81 24.41 14.36
C ASN A 64 17.51 23.89 14.98
N LEU A 65 16.56 23.39 14.20
CA LEU A 65 15.28 22.87 14.73
C LEU A 65 15.56 21.75 15.74
N MET A 66 16.48 20.84 15.44
CA MET A 66 16.81 19.72 16.29
C MET A 66 17.23 20.15 17.71
N PHE A 67 18.06 21.18 17.81
CA PHE A 67 18.47 21.72 19.10
C PHE A 67 17.28 22.21 19.94
N TYR A 68 16.32 22.89 19.32
CA TYR A 68 15.13 23.38 20.03
C TYR A 68 14.14 22.25 20.36
N LEU A 69 14.04 21.21 19.51
CA LEU A 69 13.24 20.02 19.80
C LEU A 69 13.80 19.28 21.03
N MET A 70 15.12 19.11 21.12
CA MET A 70 15.78 18.49 22.29
C MET A 70 15.54 19.28 23.57
N LYS A 71 15.67 20.60 23.51
CA LYS A 71 15.38 21.46 24.68
C LYS A 71 13.92 21.35 25.11
N LEU A 72 12.99 21.40 24.14
CA LEU A 72 11.58 21.26 24.43
C LEU A 72 11.27 19.89 25.07
N ALA A 73 11.85 18.81 24.52
CA ALA A 73 11.67 17.47 25.07
C ALA A 73 12.17 17.37 26.51
N SER A 74 13.32 17.96 26.82
CA SER A 74 13.87 17.99 28.19
C SER A 74 12.95 18.76 29.16
N GLU A 75 12.42 19.91 28.74
CA GLU A 75 11.51 20.69 29.59
C GLU A 75 10.15 20.01 29.78
N LEU A 76 9.65 19.28 28.74
CA LEU A 76 8.43 18.50 28.84
C LEU A 76 8.60 17.28 29.74
N ASP A 77 9.76 16.62 29.68
CA ASP A 77 10.08 15.51 30.57
C ASP A 77 10.03 15.93 32.03
N GLU A 78 10.72 17.03 32.36
CA GLU A 78 10.71 17.61 33.70
C GLU A 78 9.31 18.03 34.15
N PHE A 79 8.52 18.59 33.25
CA PHE A 79 7.13 18.96 33.51
C PHE A 79 6.27 17.75 33.85
N LEU A 80 6.33 16.68 33.03
CA LEU A 80 5.53 15.46 33.19
C LEU A 80 5.93 14.66 34.45
N GLN A 81 7.21 14.72 34.87
CA GLN A 81 7.66 14.11 36.13
C GLN A 81 7.15 14.86 37.36
N ARG A 82 7.09 16.19 37.32
CA ARG A 82 6.64 17.01 38.45
C ARG A 82 5.11 17.14 38.54
N SER A 83 4.42 17.12 37.39
CA SER A 83 2.98 17.27 37.30
C SER A 83 2.34 15.91 36.99
N THR A 84 2.00 15.16 38.05
CA THR A 84 1.49 13.79 37.88
C THR A 84 0.02 13.72 37.49
N GLU A 85 -0.78 14.71 37.86
CA GLU A 85 -2.24 14.74 37.62
C GLU A 85 -2.70 16.09 37.06
N PHE A 86 -3.19 16.11 35.83
CA PHE A 86 -3.93 17.19 35.18
C PHE A 86 -4.77 16.62 34.03
N PRO A 87 -5.91 17.25 33.68
CA PRO A 87 -6.90 16.69 32.76
C PRO A 87 -6.32 16.30 31.39
N GLU A 88 -5.44 17.11 30.83
CA GLU A 88 -4.89 16.92 29.49
C GLU A 88 -3.54 16.18 29.47
N ARG A 89 -3.19 15.47 30.55
CA ARG A 89 -1.91 14.75 30.67
C ARG A 89 -1.66 13.78 29.52
N LYS A 90 -2.70 13.06 29.09
CA LYS A 90 -2.62 12.10 27.99
C LYS A 90 -2.15 12.77 26.70
N GLU A 91 -2.78 13.87 26.32
CA GLU A 91 -2.45 14.64 25.11
C GLU A 91 -1.01 15.16 25.14
N VAL A 92 -0.58 15.72 26.28
CA VAL A 92 0.80 16.22 26.44
C VAL A 92 1.80 15.05 26.38
N SER A 93 1.47 13.91 26.98
CA SER A 93 2.35 12.73 26.96
C SER A 93 2.47 12.13 25.55
N GLU A 94 1.39 12.03 24.79
CA GLU A 94 1.40 11.58 23.41
C GLU A 94 2.29 12.47 22.53
N PHE A 95 2.14 13.79 22.65
CA PHE A 95 3.02 14.74 21.98
C PHE A 95 4.50 14.58 22.40
N TYR A 96 4.78 14.46 23.69
CA TYR A 96 6.14 14.24 24.20
C TYR A 96 6.78 12.97 23.66
N PHE A 97 6.05 11.85 23.64
CA PHE A 97 6.55 10.60 23.08
C PHE A 97 6.75 10.67 21.56
N GLY A 98 5.85 11.34 20.83
CA GLY A 98 6.02 11.62 19.41
C GLY A 98 7.28 12.44 19.13
N LEU A 99 7.50 13.50 19.91
CA LEU A 99 8.68 14.34 19.83
C LEU A 99 9.97 13.55 20.13
N ARG A 100 9.97 12.72 21.18
CA ARG A 100 11.09 11.84 21.52
C ARG A 100 11.38 10.84 20.42
N ASN A 101 10.34 10.23 19.83
CA ASN A 101 10.49 9.34 18.70
C ASN A 101 11.14 10.04 17.50
N PHE A 102 10.70 11.27 17.18
CA PHE A 102 11.29 12.06 16.10
C PHE A 102 12.78 12.35 16.35
N ILE A 103 13.13 12.75 17.58
CA ILE A 103 14.52 13.00 17.99
C ILE A 103 15.38 11.73 17.85
N ASN A 104 14.92 10.60 18.40
CA ASN A 104 15.63 9.33 18.32
C ASN A 104 15.77 8.84 16.87
N MET A 105 14.75 9.08 16.03
CA MET A 105 14.79 8.69 14.62
C MET A 105 15.77 9.57 13.83
N TYR A 106 15.88 10.86 14.18
CA TYR A 106 16.85 11.76 13.52
C TYR A 106 18.31 11.31 13.71
N GLU A 107 18.63 10.66 14.84
CA GLU A 107 19.96 10.07 15.06
C GLU A 107 20.29 8.90 14.12
N ARG A 108 19.26 8.31 13.49
CA ARG A 108 19.38 7.21 12.50
C ARG A 108 19.39 7.70 11.06
N VAL A 109 19.15 9.00 10.84
CA VAL A 109 19.08 9.55 9.48
C VAL A 109 20.43 9.44 8.79
N ASP A 110 20.46 8.70 7.70
CA ASP A 110 21.59 8.52 6.80
C ASP A 110 21.11 8.58 5.34
N GLU A 111 21.89 8.04 4.41
CA GLU A 111 21.54 8.01 2.98
C GLU A 111 20.31 7.15 2.65
N HIS A 112 19.77 6.36 3.58
CA HIS A 112 18.55 5.57 3.41
C HIS A 112 17.27 6.35 3.76
N TYR A 113 17.45 7.61 4.21
CA TYR A 113 16.35 8.49 4.61
C TYR A 113 16.21 9.69 3.70
N VAL A 114 14.98 10.22 3.65
CA VAL A 114 14.69 11.52 3.06
C VAL A 114 13.92 12.37 4.09
N ILE A 115 14.43 13.57 4.36
CA ILE A 115 13.73 14.54 5.20
C ILE A 115 12.89 15.41 4.29
N TYR A 116 11.60 15.50 4.57
CA TYR A 116 10.72 16.36 3.77
C TYR A 116 9.63 17.02 4.60
N THR A 117 9.07 18.09 4.05
CA THR A 117 7.87 18.75 4.58
C THR A 117 6.77 18.73 3.55
N GLU A 118 5.51 18.75 4.00
CA GLU A 118 4.36 18.87 3.11
C GLU A 118 3.16 19.54 3.78
N HIS A 119 2.32 20.16 2.95
CA HIS A 119 0.98 20.59 3.33
C HIS A 119 0.02 19.42 3.20
N MET A 120 -0.64 19.08 4.32
CA MET A 120 -1.65 18.04 4.36
C MET A 120 -3.00 18.57 3.86
N GLU A 121 -3.88 17.66 3.41
CA GLU A 121 -5.24 18.02 2.96
C GLU A 121 -6.09 18.66 4.07
N ASP A 122 -5.81 18.35 5.33
CA ASP A 122 -6.46 18.92 6.52
C ASP A 122 -5.83 20.25 6.98
N GLU A 123 -5.05 20.90 6.12
CA GLU A 123 -4.34 22.17 6.36
C GLU A 123 -3.18 22.11 7.38
N ARG A 124 -2.91 20.95 7.98
CA ARG A 124 -1.73 20.78 8.83
C ARG A 124 -0.46 20.81 8.00
N PHE A 125 0.63 21.18 8.65
CA PHE A 125 1.96 21.19 8.08
C PHE A 125 2.82 20.14 8.77
N LYS A 126 3.29 19.17 7.98
CA LYS A 126 4.06 18.01 8.44
C LYS A 126 5.54 18.15 8.06
N MET A 127 6.42 17.75 8.97
CA MET A 127 7.81 17.40 8.68
C MET A 127 8.02 15.93 9.00
N LYS A 128 8.58 15.17 8.05
CA LYS A 128 8.80 13.73 8.20
C LYS A 128 10.25 13.34 7.92
N LEU A 129 10.75 12.46 8.75
CA LEU A 129 11.96 11.68 8.53
C LEU A 129 11.51 10.35 7.90
N TYR A 130 11.63 10.23 6.60
CA TYR A 130 11.10 9.10 5.85
C TYR A 130 12.19 8.08 5.56
N CYS A 131 12.09 6.89 6.16
CA CYS A 131 12.93 5.74 5.86
C CYS A 131 12.53 5.19 4.48
N VAL A 132 13.20 5.62 3.43
CA VAL A 132 12.91 5.19 2.06
C VAL A 132 13.40 3.76 1.81
N ASP A 133 14.59 3.44 2.34
CA ASP A 133 15.21 2.12 2.22
C ASP A 133 15.40 1.49 3.62
N PRO A 134 14.56 0.52 4.02
CA PRO A 134 14.63 -0.08 5.34
C PRO A 134 15.68 -1.21 5.45
N SER A 135 16.43 -1.50 4.39
CA SER A 135 17.33 -2.66 4.31
C SER A 135 18.38 -2.70 5.41
N LEU A 136 18.96 -1.54 5.77
CA LEU A 136 19.96 -1.44 6.85
C LEU A 136 19.31 -1.74 8.22
N ASN A 137 18.18 -1.13 8.51
CA ASN A 137 17.46 -1.34 9.77
C ASN A 137 17.00 -2.80 9.92
N LEU A 138 16.54 -3.42 8.82
CA LEU A 138 16.18 -4.84 8.81
C LEU A 138 17.41 -5.73 8.99
N GLN A 139 18.54 -5.39 8.37
CA GLN A 139 19.78 -6.13 8.54
C GLN A 139 20.27 -6.13 9.99
N GLU A 140 20.20 -4.99 10.68
CA GLU A 140 20.50 -4.91 12.12
C GLU A 140 19.62 -5.86 12.95
N CYS A 141 18.35 -6.02 12.58
CA CYS A 141 17.45 -6.97 13.25
C CYS A 141 17.81 -8.42 12.93
N ILE A 142 18.12 -8.73 11.66
CA ILE A 142 18.51 -10.06 11.21
C ILE A 142 19.80 -10.52 11.91
N ASP A 143 20.77 -9.64 12.05
CA ASP A 143 22.09 -9.94 12.65
C ASP A 143 22.02 -10.24 14.16
N ARG A 144 20.89 -10.01 14.82
CA ARG A 144 20.62 -10.46 16.20
C ARG A 144 20.27 -11.94 16.29
N GLY A 145 19.89 -12.55 15.16
CA GLY A 145 19.55 -13.98 15.06
C GLY A 145 20.67 -14.77 14.36
N ASN A 146 20.57 -16.09 14.43
CA ASN A 146 21.51 -16.97 13.73
C ASN A 146 21.21 -17.04 12.22
N SER A 147 19.95 -16.98 11.84
CA SER A 147 19.50 -17.00 10.45
C SER A 147 18.08 -16.43 10.32
N ALA A 148 17.74 -15.96 9.13
CA ALA A 148 16.39 -15.52 8.80
C ALA A 148 15.96 -16.14 7.46
N ILE A 149 14.72 -16.62 7.40
CA ILE A 149 14.12 -17.17 6.17
C ILE A 149 12.87 -16.35 5.87
N PHE A 150 12.88 -15.67 4.72
CA PHE A 150 11.74 -14.96 4.20
C PHE A 150 11.11 -15.78 3.07
N PHE A 151 9.80 -15.94 3.11
CA PHE A 151 9.07 -16.66 2.06
C PHE A 151 7.76 -15.97 1.72
N SER A 152 7.41 -16.04 0.45
CA SER A 152 6.14 -15.56 -0.10
C SER A 152 5.91 -16.13 -1.47
N ALA A 153 4.67 -16.34 -1.85
CA ALA A 153 4.32 -16.72 -3.23
C ALA A 153 4.50 -15.56 -4.23
N THR A 154 4.66 -14.32 -3.74
CA THR A 154 4.69 -13.10 -4.57
C THR A 154 6.00 -12.32 -4.45
N PHE A 155 7.12 -12.98 -4.14
CA PHE A 155 8.45 -12.34 -4.12
C PHE A 155 9.02 -12.15 -5.53
N LEU A 156 8.29 -11.43 -6.37
CA LEU A 156 8.68 -11.13 -7.74
C LEU A 156 8.71 -9.61 -7.99
N PRO A 157 9.80 -9.08 -8.60
CA PRO A 157 11.06 -9.78 -8.89
C PRO A 157 11.88 -10.00 -7.60
N ILE A 158 12.57 -11.10 -7.50
CA ILE A 158 13.31 -11.50 -6.29
C ILE A 158 14.38 -10.47 -5.89
N GLN A 159 15.03 -9.84 -6.89
CA GLN A 159 16.09 -8.86 -6.62
C GLN A 159 15.56 -7.62 -5.89
N TYR A 160 14.34 -7.16 -6.21
CA TYR A 160 13.68 -6.07 -5.51
C TYR A 160 13.56 -6.38 -4.00
N TYR A 161 13.08 -7.57 -3.66
CA TYR A 161 12.96 -7.96 -2.25
C TYR A 161 14.29 -8.19 -1.57
N LYS A 162 15.28 -8.79 -2.27
CA LYS A 162 16.63 -8.93 -1.72
C LYS A 162 17.23 -7.57 -1.34
N ASN A 163 17.09 -6.57 -2.20
CA ASN A 163 17.62 -5.24 -1.95
C ASN A 163 16.96 -4.54 -0.78
N LEU A 164 15.66 -4.76 -0.57
CA LEU A 164 14.89 -4.09 0.49
C LEU A 164 14.91 -4.81 1.84
N LEU A 165 15.17 -6.12 1.85
CA LEU A 165 15.12 -6.93 3.07
C LEU A 165 16.50 -7.08 3.73
N SER A 166 17.60 -6.83 3.00
CA SER A 166 18.95 -7.05 3.51
C SER A 166 19.97 -6.24 2.73
N THR A 167 21.04 -5.84 3.41
CA THR A 167 22.22 -5.21 2.78
C THR A 167 23.23 -6.22 2.27
N LYS A 168 23.11 -7.51 2.61
CA LYS A 168 24.04 -8.58 2.20
C LYS A 168 23.72 -9.02 0.77
N LYS A 169 24.73 -9.00 -0.09
CA LYS A 169 24.57 -9.35 -1.52
C LYS A 169 24.58 -10.85 -1.79
N ASP A 170 25.15 -11.63 -0.88
CA ASP A 170 25.34 -13.07 -0.97
C ASP A 170 24.17 -13.91 -0.42
N ASN A 171 23.07 -13.25 -0.05
CA ASN A 171 21.87 -13.94 0.39
C ASN A 171 21.32 -14.87 -0.68
N TYR A 172 21.01 -16.11 -0.29
CA TYR A 172 20.40 -17.10 -1.18
C TYR A 172 18.94 -16.72 -1.52
N ALA A 173 18.55 -17.04 -2.75
CA ALA A 173 17.16 -17.01 -3.16
C ALA A 173 16.83 -18.34 -3.82
N VAL A 174 15.73 -18.96 -3.41
CA VAL A 174 15.26 -20.23 -3.93
C VAL A 174 13.86 -20.00 -4.50
N TYR A 175 13.67 -20.39 -5.74
CA TYR A 175 12.35 -20.51 -6.34
C TYR A 175 11.85 -21.94 -6.09
N ALA A 176 10.83 -22.05 -5.24
CA ALA A 176 10.15 -23.32 -5.06
C ALA A 176 9.17 -23.52 -6.21
N GLU A 177 9.28 -24.64 -6.91
CA GLU A 177 8.31 -24.99 -7.95
C GLU A 177 6.92 -25.11 -7.36
N THR A 178 5.93 -24.74 -8.15
CA THR A 178 4.52 -24.88 -7.74
C THR A 178 4.13 -26.35 -7.64
N ALA A 179 3.29 -26.65 -6.65
CA ALA A 179 2.67 -27.98 -6.54
C ALA A 179 1.44 -28.14 -7.46
N PHE A 180 1.03 -27.04 -8.13
CA PHE A 180 -0.17 -27.00 -8.96
C PHE A 180 0.17 -27.27 -10.43
N SER A 181 -0.69 -28.05 -11.10
CA SER A 181 -0.58 -28.30 -12.53
C SER A 181 -0.94 -27.05 -13.34
N GLU A 182 -0.23 -26.82 -14.44
CA GLU A 182 -0.57 -25.74 -15.39
C GLU A 182 -1.99 -25.87 -15.96
N GLU A 183 -2.57 -27.07 -15.98
CA GLU A 183 -3.92 -27.32 -16.46
C GLU A 183 -5.01 -26.85 -15.48
N GLN A 184 -4.66 -26.53 -14.24
CA GLN A 184 -5.58 -26.06 -13.23
C GLN A 184 -5.93 -24.58 -13.39
N SER A 185 -5.11 -23.80 -14.10
CA SER A 185 -5.36 -22.37 -14.31
C SER A 185 -5.38 -21.95 -15.75
N LEU A 186 -6.44 -21.28 -16.17
CA LEU A 186 -6.52 -20.59 -17.46
C LEU A 186 -6.16 -19.13 -17.25
N LEU A 187 -5.07 -18.66 -17.87
CA LEU A 187 -4.69 -17.25 -17.88
C LEU A 187 -5.16 -16.56 -19.16
N LEU A 188 -6.04 -15.57 -19.03
CA LEU A 188 -6.54 -14.72 -20.12
C LEU A 188 -5.99 -13.31 -19.98
N MET A 189 -5.71 -12.64 -21.09
CA MET A 189 -5.27 -11.24 -21.12
C MET A 189 -6.04 -10.45 -22.15
N GLY A 190 -6.81 -9.45 -21.70
CA GLY A 190 -7.50 -8.51 -22.59
C GLY A 190 -6.49 -7.52 -23.21
N SER A 191 -6.48 -7.45 -24.56
CA SER A 191 -5.50 -6.64 -25.29
C SER A 191 -6.01 -5.25 -25.69
N ASP A 192 -7.30 -5.02 -25.65
CA ASP A 192 -7.98 -3.81 -26.13
C ASP A 192 -8.56 -2.94 -25.02
N VAL A 193 -8.23 -3.23 -23.75
CA VAL A 193 -8.68 -2.49 -22.57
C VAL A 193 -7.51 -1.91 -21.78
N SER A 194 -7.77 -0.80 -21.07
CA SER A 194 -6.76 -0.12 -20.28
C SER A 194 -7.37 0.56 -19.05
N SER A 195 -6.72 0.46 -17.91
CA SER A 195 -7.08 1.18 -16.68
C SER A 195 -6.41 2.57 -16.57
N ARG A 196 -5.63 2.99 -17.57
CA ARG A 196 -4.95 4.30 -17.57
C ARG A 196 -5.95 5.44 -17.40
N TYR A 197 -5.61 6.42 -16.58
CA TYR A 197 -6.48 7.55 -16.29
C TYR A 197 -6.93 8.29 -17.57
N THR A 198 -6.04 8.44 -18.55
CA THR A 198 -6.29 9.08 -19.83
C THR A 198 -7.25 8.33 -20.75
N ARG A 199 -7.50 7.04 -20.49
CA ARG A 199 -8.43 6.19 -21.27
C ARG A 199 -9.74 5.91 -20.54
N ARG A 200 -9.94 6.42 -19.33
CA ARG A 200 -11.17 6.21 -18.55
C ARG A 200 -12.32 7.01 -19.13
N ASN A 201 -13.12 6.35 -19.94
CA ASN A 201 -14.33 6.88 -20.55
C ASN A 201 -15.40 5.78 -20.63
N GLN A 202 -16.61 6.14 -21.01
CA GLN A 202 -17.76 5.22 -21.07
C GLN A 202 -17.47 3.97 -21.91
N SER A 203 -16.91 4.14 -23.11
CA SER A 203 -16.59 3.02 -24.02
C SER A 203 -15.54 2.05 -23.42
N GLU A 204 -14.61 2.54 -22.63
CA GLU A 204 -13.64 1.70 -21.94
C GLU A 204 -14.30 0.90 -20.81
N PHE A 205 -15.20 1.53 -20.05
CA PHE A 205 -15.95 0.86 -18.98
C PHE A 205 -16.91 -0.19 -19.56
N GLU A 206 -17.52 0.07 -20.69
CA GLU A 206 -18.36 -0.90 -21.42
C GLU A 206 -17.57 -2.13 -21.85
N ARG A 207 -16.37 -1.95 -22.43
CA ARG A 207 -15.50 -3.09 -22.78
C ARG A 207 -15.09 -3.91 -21.57
N ILE A 208 -14.66 -3.27 -20.48
CA ILE A 208 -14.31 -3.97 -19.24
C ILE A 208 -15.52 -4.74 -18.71
N ALA A 209 -16.69 -4.12 -18.66
CA ALA A 209 -17.92 -4.77 -18.21
C ALA A 209 -18.30 -5.98 -19.10
N GLN A 210 -18.10 -5.89 -20.43
CA GLN A 210 -18.33 -6.99 -21.36
C GLN A 210 -17.36 -8.17 -21.13
N TYR A 211 -16.08 -7.92 -20.85
CA TYR A 211 -15.13 -8.96 -20.46
C TYR A 211 -15.62 -9.70 -19.20
N ILE A 212 -15.94 -8.94 -18.15
CA ILE A 212 -16.43 -9.48 -16.89
C ILE A 212 -17.69 -10.35 -17.12
N GLN A 213 -18.63 -9.85 -17.91
CA GLN A 213 -19.86 -10.57 -18.22
C GLN A 213 -19.60 -11.87 -19.00
N LYS A 214 -18.78 -11.84 -20.05
CA LYS A 214 -18.44 -13.01 -20.85
C LYS A 214 -17.76 -14.09 -20.01
N THR A 215 -16.82 -13.68 -19.13
CA THR A 215 -16.14 -14.60 -18.21
C THR A 215 -17.14 -15.24 -17.23
N GLY A 216 -18.03 -14.47 -16.63
CA GLY A 216 -19.07 -14.99 -15.74
C GLY A 216 -20.11 -15.89 -16.41
N LEU A 217 -20.40 -15.66 -17.70
CA LEU A 217 -21.32 -16.48 -18.49
C LEU A 217 -20.68 -17.75 -19.05
N ALA A 218 -19.34 -17.77 -19.23
CA ALA A 218 -18.63 -18.91 -19.80
C ALA A 218 -18.70 -20.16 -18.91
N LYS A 219 -18.69 -19.97 -17.60
CA LYS A 219 -18.85 -21.07 -16.63
C LYS A 219 -19.57 -20.55 -15.39
N LYS A 220 -20.63 -21.24 -14.98
CA LYS A 220 -21.33 -20.95 -13.72
C LYS A 220 -20.40 -21.12 -12.54
N GLY A 221 -20.37 -20.15 -11.62
CA GLY A 221 -19.58 -20.17 -10.39
C GLY A 221 -19.40 -18.79 -9.79
N ASN A 222 -18.48 -18.66 -8.83
CA ASN A 222 -18.22 -17.40 -8.16
C ASN A 222 -16.92 -16.77 -8.64
N TYR A 223 -16.97 -15.49 -8.91
CA TYR A 223 -15.87 -14.70 -9.44
C TYR A 223 -15.61 -13.46 -8.57
N MET A 224 -14.36 -13.07 -8.40
CA MET A 224 -13.97 -11.76 -7.88
C MET A 224 -13.37 -10.90 -8.98
N VAL A 225 -13.80 -9.65 -9.04
CA VAL A 225 -13.25 -8.63 -9.95
C VAL A 225 -12.55 -7.57 -9.14
N PHE A 226 -11.26 -7.40 -9.36
CA PHE A 226 -10.41 -6.49 -8.60
C PHE A 226 -10.10 -5.21 -9.39
N PHE A 227 -10.44 -4.07 -8.83
CA PHE A 227 -10.23 -2.75 -9.43
C PHE A 227 -9.15 -1.94 -8.72
N PRO A 228 -8.48 -1.00 -9.42
CA PRO A 228 -7.44 -0.16 -8.82
C PRO A 228 -7.99 0.92 -7.86
N SER A 229 -9.28 1.20 -7.89
CA SER A 229 -9.92 2.18 -7.01
C SER A 229 -11.43 1.99 -6.92
N TYR A 230 -12.02 2.44 -5.81
CA TYR A 230 -13.48 2.46 -5.61
C TYR A 230 -14.21 3.23 -6.72
N LYS A 231 -13.65 4.37 -7.15
CA LYS A 231 -14.27 5.19 -8.22
C LYS A 231 -14.40 4.42 -9.53
N MET A 232 -13.32 3.76 -9.97
CA MET A 232 -13.36 2.98 -11.22
C MET A 232 -14.26 1.75 -11.07
N MET A 233 -14.21 1.08 -9.94
CA MET A 233 -15.07 -0.04 -9.62
C MET A 233 -16.54 0.34 -9.74
N GLN A 234 -16.95 1.45 -9.12
CA GLN A 234 -18.32 1.95 -9.15
C GLN A 234 -18.77 2.28 -10.59
N GLN A 235 -17.92 2.96 -11.36
CA GLN A 235 -18.25 3.33 -12.75
C GLN A 235 -18.43 2.10 -13.65
N VAL A 236 -17.59 1.08 -13.52
CA VAL A 236 -17.74 -0.16 -14.29
C VAL A 236 -18.93 -0.98 -13.79
N TYR A 237 -19.19 -0.99 -12.47
CA TYR A 237 -20.35 -1.67 -11.90
C TYR A 237 -21.67 -1.09 -12.41
N GLU A 238 -21.81 0.23 -12.48
CA GLU A 238 -23.00 0.90 -13.04
C GLU A 238 -23.25 0.47 -14.49
N VAL A 239 -22.22 0.49 -15.32
CA VAL A 239 -22.32 0.00 -16.71
C VAL A 239 -22.65 -1.50 -16.76
N PHE A 240 -22.05 -2.30 -15.89
CA PHE A 240 -22.31 -3.74 -15.81
C PHE A 240 -23.76 -4.05 -15.48
N GLN A 241 -24.42 -3.26 -14.62
CA GLN A 241 -25.83 -3.41 -14.27
C GLN A 241 -26.78 -3.13 -15.45
N GLU A 242 -26.35 -2.33 -16.44
CA GLU A 242 -27.13 -2.04 -17.66
C GLU A 242 -27.05 -3.17 -18.71
N LEU A 243 -26.05 -4.06 -18.59
CA LEU A 243 -25.92 -5.22 -19.46
C LEU A 243 -26.97 -6.27 -19.08
N ASP A 244 -27.63 -6.86 -20.12
CA ASP A 244 -28.57 -7.96 -19.87
C ASP A 244 -27.85 -9.19 -19.33
N GLY A 245 -27.82 -9.29 -17.99
CA GLY A 245 -27.05 -10.26 -17.25
C GLY A 245 -27.71 -11.61 -17.07
N GLY A 246 -29.00 -11.79 -17.38
CA GLY A 246 -29.81 -13.00 -17.30
C GLY A 246 -29.45 -14.00 -16.16
N ASN A 247 -28.28 -14.62 -16.24
CA ASN A 247 -27.77 -15.65 -15.33
C ASN A 247 -26.64 -15.19 -14.41
N VAL A 248 -26.48 -13.89 -14.19
CA VAL A 248 -25.40 -13.32 -13.35
C VAL A 248 -26.01 -12.46 -12.24
N GLU A 249 -25.52 -12.64 -11.03
CA GLU A 249 -25.76 -11.75 -9.88
C GLU A 249 -24.46 -11.00 -9.55
N ALA A 250 -24.57 -9.71 -9.25
CA ALA A 250 -23.42 -8.89 -8.92
C ALA A 250 -23.56 -8.25 -7.54
N ILE A 251 -22.48 -8.34 -6.76
CA ILE A 251 -22.33 -7.64 -5.48
C ILE A 251 -21.11 -6.72 -5.53
N ILE A 252 -21.12 -5.66 -4.74
CA ILE A 252 -20.06 -4.65 -4.74
C ILE A 252 -19.57 -4.37 -3.33
N GLN A 253 -18.26 -4.24 -3.17
CA GLN A 253 -17.61 -3.85 -1.93
C GLN A 253 -17.91 -2.38 -1.59
N GLU A 254 -18.43 -2.12 -0.39
CA GLU A 254 -18.62 -0.77 0.13
C GLU A 254 -17.32 -0.22 0.74
N PRO A 255 -17.05 1.10 0.65
CA PRO A 255 -15.98 1.73 1.42
C PRO A 255 -16.23 1.61 2.93
N GLY A 256 -15.17 1.36 3.72
CA GLY A 256 -15.26 1.36 5.17
C GLY A 256 -16.10 0.22 5.78
N MET A 257 -16.24 -0.91 5.09
CA MET A 257 -16.92 -2.09 5.64
C MET A 257 -16.29 -2.50 6.98
N ASN A 258 -17.14 -2.67 8.01
CA ASN A 258 -16.73 -3.29 9.27
C ASN A 258 -16.64 -4.82 9.12
N GLU A 259 -16.19 -5.51 10.19
CA GLU A 259 -15.98 -6.97 10.13
C GLU A 259 -17.30 -7.74 9.86
N GLU A 260 -18.42 -7.32 10.44
CA GLU A 260 -19.73 -7.94 10.23
C GLU A 260 -20.17 -7.88 8.75
N LYS A 261 -20.03 -6.71 8.11
CA LYS A 261 -20.32 -6.54 6.67
C LYS A 261 -19.37 -7.36 5.80
N ARG A 262 -18.08 -7.43 6.21
CA ARG A 262 -17.08 -8.24 5.51
C ARG A 262 -17.44 -9.71 5.56
N GLU A 263 -17.81 -10.23 6.72
CA GLU A 263 -18.25 -11.62 6.89
C GLU A 263 -19.53 -11.92 6.09
N ALA A 264 -20.52 -11.02 6.11
CA ALA A 264 -21.73 -11.14 5.30
C ALA A 264 -21.40 -11.18 3.79
N PHE A 265 -20.51 -10.33 3.31
CA PHE A 265 -20.06 -10.33 1.91
C PHE A 265 -19.40 -11.68 1.52
N LEU A 266 -18.55 -12.23 2.40
CA LEU A 266 -17.90 -13.52 2.16
C LEU A 266 -18.87 -14.72 2.25
N ALA A 267 -19.90 -14.63 3.06
CA ALA A 267 -20.92 -15.67 3.17
C ALA A 267 -21.67 -15.88 1.84
N GLU A 268 -21.77 -14.85 1.00
CA GLU A 268 -22.35 -14.93 -0.35
C GLU A 268 -21.66 -15.96 -1.24
N PHE A 269 -20.37 -16.21 -1.06
CA PHE A 269 -19.59 -17.19 -1.82
C PHE A 269 -19.87 -18.65 -1.43
N SER A 270 -20.45 -18.87 -0.27
CA SER A 270 -20.84 -20.21 0.24
C SER A 270 -22.32 -20.51 0.04
N ALA A 271 -23.12 -19.54 -0.41
CA ALA A 271 -24.52 -19.72 -0.65
C ALA A 271 -24.76 -20.59 -1.92
N GLU A 272 -25.72 -21.52 -1.86
CA GLU A 272 -26.17 -22.23 -3.04
C GLU A 272 -26.89 -21.25 -3.98
N ARG A 273 -26.44 -21.20 -5.25
CA ARG A 273 -26.96 -20.26 -6.25
C ARG A 273 -27.30 -20.96 -7.55
N GLU A 274 -28.36 -20.49 -8.18
CA GLU A 274 -28.71 -20.90 -9.53
C GLU A 274 -27.91 -20.10 -10.59
N LYS A 275 -27.49 -18.87 -10.25
CA LYS A 275 -26.76 -17.93 -11.11
C LYS A 275 -25.28 -17.82 -10.74
N THR A 276 -24.48 -17.32 -11.67
CA THR A 276 -23.10 -16.91 -11.42
C THR A 276 -23.06 -15.71 -10.47
N LEU A 277 -22.18 -15.73 -9.46
CA LEU A 277 -21.87 -14.59 -8.59
C LEU A 277 -20.63 -13.86 -9.10
N ILE A 278 -20.74 -12.54 -9.29
CA ILE A 278 -19.61 -11.66 -9.57
C ILE A 278 -19.49 -10.61 -8.48
N ALA A 279 -18.40 -10.65 -7.72
CA ALA A 279 -18.13 -9.73 -6.63
C ALA A 279 -17.10 -8.66 -7.05
N PHE A 280 -17.53 -7.40 -7.07
CA PHE A 280 -16.68 -6.25 -7.39
C PHE A 280 -15.92 -5.79 -6.14
N CYS A 281 -14.59 -5.83 -6.19
CA CYS A 281 -13.71 -5.55 -5.06
C CYS A 281 -12.57 -4.58 -5.46
N VAL A 282 -11.93 -3.95 -4.48
CA VAL A 282 -10.75 -3.10 -4.71
C VAL A 282 -9.48 -3.88 -4.42
N MET A 283 -8.48 -3.78 -5.31
CA MET A 283 -7.15 -4.38 -5.15
C MET A 283 -6.44 -3.85 -3.90
N GLY A 284 -5.82 -4.75 -3.13
CA GLY A 284 -5.12 -4.38 -1.90
C GLY A 284 -6.01 -3.90 -0.74
N GLY A 285 -7.35 -4.01 -0.91
CA GLY A 285 -8.33 -3.80 0.15
C GLY A 285 -8.52 -5.05 1.02
N ILE A 286 -9.57 -5.00 1.88
CA ILE A 286 -9.89 -6.05 2.85
C ILE A 286 -10.15 -7.44 2.25
N PHE A 287 -10.42 -7.52 0.94
CA PHE A 287 -10.57 -8.77 0.18
C PHE A 287 -9.31 -9.14 -0.60
N GLY A 288 -8.29 -8.28 -0.64
CA GLY A 288 -6.97 -8.57 -1.23
C GLY A 288 -6.11 -9.50 -0.36
N GLU A 289 -6.37 -9.58 0.95
CA GLU A 289 -5.64 -10.39 1.92
C GLU A 289 -6.60 -11.06 2.91
N GLY A 290 -6.17 -12.20 3.49
CA GLY A 290 -6.87 -12.81 4.63
C GLY A 290 -8.22 -13.47 4.33
N ILE A 291 -8.57 -13.74 3.06
CA ILE A 291 -9.74 -14.55 2.70
C ILE A 291 -9.30 -15.97 2.34
N ASP A 292 -10.08 -16.95 2.77
CA ASP A 292 -9.84 -18.38 2.51
C ASP A 292 -11.09 -18.99 1.84
N LEU A 293 -11.29 -18.63 0.56
CA LEU A 293 -12.29 -19.26 -0.30
C LEU A 293 -11.65 -20.45 -1.02
N LYS A 294 -12.25 -21.63 -0.92
CA LYS A 294 -11.70 -22.89 -1.43
C LYS A 294 -12.62 -23.52 -2.46
N LYS A 295 -12.02 -24.25 -3.40
CA LYS A 295 -12.75 -25.04 -4.40
C LYS A 295 -13.74 -24.18 -5.18
N GLU A 296 -14.97 -24.63 -5.26
CA GLU A 296 -16.06 -23.96 -6.01
C GLU A 296 -16.50 -22.60 -5.41
N GLN A 297 -16.02 -22.26 -4.19
CA GLN A 297 -16.33 -20.96 -3.60
C GLN A 297 -15.72 -19.79 -4.40
N LEU A 298 -14.61 -20.00 -5.13
CA LEU A 298 -14.03 -19.01 -6.02
C LEU A 298 -13.34 -19.69 -7.19
N ILE A 299 -13.94 -19.61 -8.37
CA ILE A 299 -13.41 -20.24 -9.60
C ILE A 299 -12.77 -19.26 -10.56
N GLY A 300 -12.78 -17.96 -10.28
CA GLY A 300 -12.13 -17.00 -11.14
C GLY A 300 -11.83 -15.66 -10.50
N ALA A 301 -10.78 -15.03 -10.96
CA ALA A 301 -10.40 -13.66 -10.63
C ALA A 301 -10.18 -12.84 -11.91
N VAL A 302 -10.89 -11.73 -12.02
CA VAL A 302 -10.69 -10.72 -13.08
C VAL A 302 -9.96 -9.54 -12.47
N ILE A 303 -8.83 -9.15 -13.03
CA ILE A 303 -7.97 -8.12 -12.48
C ILE A 303 -7.91 -6.95 -13.46
N VAL A 304 -8.56 -5.87 -13.11
CA VAL A 304 -8.62 -4.64 -13.91
C VAL A 304 -7.46 -3.73 -13.55
N GLY A 305 -6.53 -3.58 -14.48
CA GLY A 305 -5.37 -2.72 -14.32
C GLY A 305 -4.20 -3.35 -13.57
N THR A 306 -3.08 -2.65 -13.61
CA THR A 306 -1.77 -3.14 -13.14
C THR A 306 -1.51 -2.87 -11.65
N GLY A 307 -2.54 -2.52 -10.86
CA GLY A 307 -2.44 -2.38 -9.42
C GLY A 307 -1.60 -1.20 -8.91
N LEU A 308 -1.17 -0.27 -9.77
CA LEU A 308 -0.30 0.83 -9.39
C LEU A 308 -0.87 1.59 -8.18
N PRO A 309 -0.02 1.87 -7.17
CA PRO A 309 -0.40 2.73 -6.06
C PRO A 309 -0.86 4.11 -6.53
N GLN A 310 -1.64 4.79 -5.71
CA GLN A 310 -2.01 6.18 -5.96
C GLN A 310 -0.77 7.08 -5.88
N ILE A 311 -0.78 8.15 -6.68
CA ILE A 311 0.25 9.18 -6.66
C ILE A 311 0.18 9.90 -5.30
N SER A 312 1.33 10.00 -4.62
CA SER A 312 1.49 10.75 -3.38
C SER A 312 2.89 11.34 -3.32
N ASN A 313 3.09 12.35 -2.48
CA ASN A 313 4.42 12.95 -2.30
C ASN A 313 5.46 11.91 -1.86
N GLU A 314 5.09 10.98 -0.99
CA GLU A 314 5.99 9.89 -0.56
C GLU A 314 6.36 8.94 -1.72
N ARG A 315 5.43 8.65 -2.63
CA ARG A 315 5.71 7.84 -3.82
C ARG A 315 6.63 8.55 -4.80
N GLU A 316 6.47 9.86 -4.97
CA GLU A 316 7.38 10.66 -5.79
C GLU A 316 8.79 10.72 -5.17
N ILE A 317 8.89 10.93 -3.86
CA ILE A 317 10.17 10.89 -3.13
C ILE A 317 10.84 9.51 -3.28
N LEU A 318 10.08 8.43 -3.15
CA LEU A 318 10.58 7.07 -3.31
C LEU A 318 11.04 6.81 -4.75
N MET A 319 10.27 7.28 -5.73
CA MET A 319 10.64 7.20 -7.14
C MET A 319 11.96 7.95 -7.41
N ASP A 320 12.08 9.20 -6.97
CA ASP A 320 13.28 10.00 -7.15
C ASP A 320 14.52 9.38 -6.47
N TYR A 321 14.33 8.79 -5.29
CA TYR A 321 15.41 8.14 -4.56
C TYR A 321 15.97 6.93 -5.32
N TYR A 322 15.12 6.01 -5.78
CA TYR A 322 15.57 4.83 -6.52
C TYR A 322 16.00 5.15 -7.95
N GLU A 323 15.44 6.20 -8.58
CA GLU A 323 15.89 6.67 -9.89
C GLU A 323 17.34 7.13 -9.81
N LYS A 324 17.70 7.97 -8.83
CA LYS A 324 19.07 8.47 -8.63
C LYS A 324 20.07 7.37 -8.29
N ARG A 325 19.66 6.33 -7.59
CA ARG A 325 20.55 5.25 -7.13
C ARG A 325 20.71 4.10 -8.11
N MET A 326 19.65 3.75 -8.83
CA MET A 326 19.58 2.51 -9.62
C MET A 326 19.04 2.72 -11.03
N GLY A 327 18.41 3.87 -11.34
CA GLY A 327 17.66 4.07 -12.59
C GLY A 327 16.37 3.27 -12.67
N GLU A 328 15.81 2.83 -11.51
CA GLU A 328 14.62 1.99 -11.41
C GLU A 328 13.52 2.65 -10.57
N GLY A 329 13.45 3.97 -10.58
CA GLY A 329 12.54 4.73 -9.72
C GLY A 329 11.09 4.34 -9.86
N PHE A 330 10.57 4.31 -11.11
CA PHE A 330 9.19 3.92 -11.36
C PHE A 330 8.90 2.48 -10.95
N ASP A 331 9.85 1.58 -11.12
CA ASP A 331 9.71 0.18 -10.77
C ASP A 331 9.54 -0.01 -9.27
N TYR A 332 10.40 0.61 -8.49
CA TYR A 332 10.36 0.52 -7.02
C TYR A 332 9.15 1.23 -6.41
N ALA A 333 8.76 2.39 -6.95
CA ALA A 333 7.66 3.18 -6.40
C ALA A 333 6.27 2.66 -6.82
N TYR A 334 6.15 2.14 -8.05
CA TYR A 334 4.85 1.88 -8.66
C TYR A 334 4.70 0.46 -9.23
N ARG A 335 5.60 0.02 -10.13
CA ARG A 335 5.40 -1.21 -10.91
C ARG A 335 5.48 -2.46 -10.04
N TYR A 336 6.54 -2.63 -9.25
CA TYR A 336 6.70 -3.80 -8.39
C TYR A 336 5.63 -3.91 -7.30
N PRO A 337 5.32 -2.83 -6.55
CA PRO A 337 4.21 -2.84 -5.61
C PRO A 337 2.84 -3.09 -6.27
N GLY A 338 2.64 -2.57 -7.48
CA GLY A 338 1.43 -2.81 -8.26
C GLY A 338 1.28 -4.29 -8.66
N MET A 339 2.31 -4.85 -9.26
CA MET A 339 2.32 -6.26 -9.67
C MET A 339 2.18 -7.22 -8.48
N ASN A 340 2.73 -6.86 -7.33
CA ASN A 340 2.53 -7.66 -6.12
C ASN A 340 1.04 -7.77 -5.76
N LYS A 341 0.27 -6.67 -5.84
CA LYS A 341 -1.19 -6.71 -5.64
C LYS A 341 -1.91 -7.56 -6.69
N VAL A 342 -1.50 -7.48 -7.95
CA VAL A 342 -2.04 -8.31 -9.03
C VAL A 342 -1.81 -9.80 -8.75
N LEU A 343 -0.58 -10.18 -8.39
CA LEU A 343 -0.22 -11.56 -8.05
C LEU A 343 -0.97 -12.07 -6.80
N GLN A 344 -1.17 -11.21 -5.81
CA GLN A 344 -1.96 -11.56 -4.61
C GLN A 344 -3.43 -11.80 -4.95
N ALA A 345 -4.02 -10.97 -5.80
CA ALA A 345 -5.39 -11.13 -6.25
C ALA A 345 -5.56 -12.43 -7.08
N ALA A 346 -4.64 -12.68 -8.01
CA ALA A 346 -4.63 -13.89 -8.82
C ALA A 346 -4.44 -15.16 -7.97
N GLY A 347 -3.57 -15.14 -6.98
CA GLY A 347 -3.29 -16.25 -6.07
C GLY A 347 -4.47 -16.64 -5.17
N ARG A 348 -5.64 -16.01 -5.32
CA ARG A 348 -6.88 -16.41 -4.63
C ARG A 348 -7.58 -17.59 -5.29
N VAL A 349 -7.36 -17.79 -6.58
CA VAL A 349 -8.10 -18.77 -7.39
C VAL A 349 -7.61 -20.20 -7.17
N ILE A 350 -6.30 -20.43 -7.15
CA ILE A 350 -5.71 -21.76 -6.99
C ILE A 350 -5.02 -21.83 -5.64
N ARG A 351 -5.54 -22.64 -4.72
CA ARG A 351 -5.03 -22.82 -3.35
C ARG A 351 -4.81 -24.26 -2.94
N THR A 352 -5.53 -25.18 -3.59
CA THR A 352 -5.43 -26.60 -3.35
C THR A 352 -5.15 -27.34 -4.65
N ILE A 353 -4.73 -28.59 -4.53
CA ILE A 353 -4.46 -29.45 -5.71
C ILE A 353 -5.73 -29.81 -6.50
N ASP A 354 -6.90 -29.55 -5.95
CA ASP A 354 -8.20 -29.81 -6.59
C ASP A 354 -8.82 -28.56 -7.23
N ASP A 355 -8.23 -27.35 -6.97
CA ASP A 355 -8.79 -26.11 -7.50
C ASP A 355 -8.53 -25.99 -9.00
N VAL A 356 -9.54 -25.54 -9.74
CA VAL A 356 -9.45 -25.22 -11.17
C VAL A 356 -10.14 -23.90 -11.40
N GLY A 357 -9.47 -22.96 -12.08
CA GLY A 357 -10.08 -21.65 -12.28
C GLY A 357 -9.46 -20.81 -13.37
N VAL A 358 -10.02 -19.62 -13.56
CA VAL A 358 -9.59 -18.62 -14.54
C VAL A 358 -9.00 -17.38 -13.85
N ILE A 359 -7.91 -16.89 -14.39
CA ILE A 359 -7.32 -15.59 -14.06
C ILE A 359 -7.40 -14.76 -15.32
N GLU A 360 -8.07 -13.61 -15.26
CA GLU A 360 -8.19 -12.69 -16.38
C GLU A 360 -7.57 -11.33 -16.04
N LEU A 361 -6.61 -10.91 -16.86
CA LEU A 361 -5.87 -9.66 -16.71
C LEU A 361 -6.38 -8.64 -17.73
N LEU A 362 -7.04 -7.59 -17.27
CA LEU A 362 -7.66 -6.57 -18.11
C LEU A 362 -6.85 -5.27 -18.09
N ASP A 363 -5.76 -5.26 -18.84
CA ASP A 363 -5.00 -4.04 -19.17
C ASP A 363 -3.95 -4.35 -20.25
N GLU A 364 -3.89 -3.55 -21.30
CA GLU A 364 -2.93 -3.69 -22.41
C GLU A 364 -1.45 -3.71 -21.94
N ARG A 365 -1.13 -3.10 -20.79
CA ARG A 365 0.22 -3.07 -20.23
C ARG A 365 0.74 -4.45 -19.86
N PHE A 366 -0.11 -5.42 -19.54
CA PHE A 366 0.31 -6.78 -19.27
C PHE A 366 0.96 -7.47 -20.47
N LEU A 367 0.74 -6.95 -21.69
CA LEU A 367 1.38 -7.44 -22.92
C LEU A 367 2.80 -6.88 -23.11
N GLN A 368 3.19 -5.83 -22.39
CA GLN A 368 4.52 -5.23 -22.46
C GLN A 368 5.56 -6.10 -21.74
N SER A 369 6.79 -6.12 -22.26
CA SER A 369 7.89 -6.90 -21.69
C SER A 369 8.14 -6.60 -20.21
N ASP A 370 8.06 -5.33 -19.85
CA ASP A 370 8.35 -4.85 -18.49
C ASP A 370 7.39 -5.43 -17.44
N TYR A 371 6.15 -5.70 -17.83
CA TYR A 371 5.16 -6.37 -16.95
C TYR A 371 5.24 -7.89 -17.07
N ARG A 372 5.45 -8.43 -18.28
CA ARG A 372 5.54 -9.89 -18.48
C ARG A 372 6.72 -10.51 -17.74
N ASN A 373 7.84 -9.81 -17.66
CA ASN A 373 9.02 -10.25 -16.92
C ASN A 373 8.78 -10.37 -15.39
N LEU A 374 7.65 -9.84 -14.90
CA LEU A 374 7.23 -9.94 -13.51
C LEU A 374 6.21 -11.05 -13.26
N PHE A 375 5.85 -11.80 -14.30
CA PHE A 375 4.93 -12.93 -14.17
C PHE A 375 5.63 -14.13 -13.51
N PRO A 376 4.91 -14.90 -12.69
CA PRO A 376 5.39 -16.20 -12.22
C PRO A 376 5.64 -17.13 -13.42
N LYS A 377 6.51 -18.09 -13.24
CA LYS A 377 6.83 -19.08 -14.32
C LYS A 377 5.59 -19.84 -14.80
N GLU A 378 4.65 -20.07 -13.88
CA GLU A 378 3.39 -20.78 -14.16
C GLU A 378 2.48 -20.02 -15.14
N TRP A 379 2.77 -18.74 -15.40
CA TRP A 379 2.01 -17.89 -16.32
C TRP A 379 2.59 -17.86 -17.75
N GLU A 380 3.46 -18.80 -18.09
CA GLU A 380 4.01 -18.89 -19.46
C GLU A 380 2.93 -19.19 -20.50
N LYS A 381 2.01 -20.10 -20.18
CA LYS A 381 0.85 -20.41 -21.04
C LYS A 381 -0.29 -19.43 -20.76
N ARG A 382 -0.57 -18.57 -21.74
CA ARG A 382 -1.60 -17.55 -21.67
C ARG A 382 -2.30 -17.39 -23.02
N LEU A 383 -3.56 -16.98 -22.96
CA LEU A 383 -4.36 -16.61 -24.13
C LEU A 383 -4.59 -15.10 -24.15
N VAL A 384 -4.37 -14.48 -25.29
CA VAL A 384 -4.68 -13.08 -25.53
C VAL A 384 -6.05 -13.00 -26.19
N CYS A 385 -6.94 -12.18 -25.68
CA CYS A 385 -8.30 -12.04 -26.17
C CYS A 385 -8.70 -10.58 -26.41
N THR A 386 -9.71 -10.40 -27.21
CA THR A 386 -10.41 -9.14 -27.46
C THR A 386 -11.92 -9.35 -27.30
N VAL A 387 -12.65 -8.30 -26.89
CA VAL A 387 -14.12 -8.33 -26.75
C VAL A 387 -14.81 -7.91 -28.00
#